data_20c77aa7bbcb0d05ead029e2ad3c2556
#
_entry.id   20c77aa7bbcb0d05ead029e2ad3c2556
#
_cell.length_a   1.000
_cell.length_b   1.000
_cell.length_c   1.000
_cell.angle_alpha   90.00
_cell.angle_beta   90.00
_cell.angle_gamma   90.00
#
_symmetry.space_group_name_H-M   'P 1'
#
loop_
_entity.id
_entity.type
_entity.pdbx_description
1 polymer ?
#
loop_
_entity_poly.entity_id
_entity_poly.type
_entity_poly.pdbx_seq_one_letter_code
_entity_poly.pdbx_strand_id
1 'polypeptide(L)'
;YRADKENDEILLANNELLRLTGCKNMDELLAYTGKSFRNLIRRDEQESCQKSIWSQIDGGNVNDYSFFHMRKADGTYISVLDHGRIVDSVHNGRVFYVMIMDLKSLQRHYGDCLELVEK
;
A
#
# COMPACT_ATOMS: atom_id res chain seq x y z
N TYR A 1 -5.04 -6.75 -1.98
CA TYR A 1 -5.48 -6.55 -3.36
C TYR A 1 -4.96 -7.65 -4.28
N ARG A 2 -5.50 -7.75 -5.46
CA ARG A 2 -5.09 -8.80 -6.41
C ARG A 2 -3.64 -8.61 -6.84
N ALA A 3 -2.89 -9.71 -6.84
CA ALA A 3 -1.49 -9.72 -7.27
C ALA A 3 -1.40 -10.07 -8.76
N ASP A 4 -1.85 -9.14 -9.58
CA ASP A 4 -1.87 -9.24 -11.04
C ASP A 4 -1.43 -7.89 -11.60
N LYS A 5 -0.42 -7.90 -12.47
CA LYS A 5 0.16 -6.66 -13.03
C LYS A 5 -0.86 -5.81 -13.78
N GLU A 6 -1.91 -6.43 -14.30
CA GLU A 6 -2.96 -5.74 -15.05
C GLU A 6 -4.26 -5.54 -14.26
N ASN A 7 -4.37 -6.16 -13.09
CA ASN A 7 -5.57 -6.07 -12.25
C ASN A 7 -5.18 -6.06 -10.78
N ASP A 8 -5.09 -4.87 -10.22
CA ASP A 8 -4.74 -4.65 -8.82
C ASP A 8 -5.96 -4.29 -7.97
N GLU A 9 -7.07 -4.94 -8.24
CA GLU A 9 -8.33 -4.68 -7.54
C GLU A 9 -8.21 -4.83 -6.03
N ILE A 10 -8.67 -3.80 -5.31
CA ILE A 10 -8.75 -3.82 -3.85
C ILE A 10 -9.91 -4.73 -3.45
N LEU A 11 -9.59 -5.78 -2.70
CA LEU A 11 -10.58 -6.78 -2.29
C LEU A 11 -11.14 -6.51 -0.89
N LEU A 12 -10.30 -5.99 0.00
CA LEU A 12 -10.68 -5.75 1.39
C LEU A 12 -9.75 -4.69 1.99
N ALA A 13 -10.26 -3.92 2.93
CA ALA A 13 -9.47 -3.00 3.75
C ALA A 13 -10.04 -3.00 5.16
N ASN A 14 -9.17 -2.92 6.16
CA ASN A 14 -9.61 -2.84 7.55
C ASN A 14 -9.92 -1.40 7.94
N ASN A 15 -10.48 -1.22 9.13
CA ASN A 15 -10.89 0.10 9.63
C ASN A 15 -9.72 1.06 9.76
N GLU A 16 -8.51 0.56 10.05
CA GLU A 16 -7.32 1.41 10.16
C GLU A 16 -6.93 2.04 8.82
N LEU A 17 -7.00 1.29 7.73
CA LEU A 17 -6.74 1.87 6.41
C LEU A 17 -7.82 2.88 6.04
N LEU A 18 -9.07 2.60 6.35
CA LEU A 18 -10.16 3.56 6.13
C LEU A 18 -9.89 4.85 6.90
N ARG A 19 -9.45 4.74 8.16
CA ARG A 19 -9.10 5.91 8.98
C ARG A 19 -7.95 6.71 8.35
N LEU A 20 -6.89 6.03 7.94
CA LEU A 20 -5.72 6.68 7.33
C LEU A 20 -6.07 7.43 6.04
N THR A 21 -6.97 6.87 5.24
CA THR A 21 -7.39 7.49 3.98
C THR A 21 -8.49 8.53 4.13
N GLY A 22 -9.09 8.61 5.32
CA GLY A 22 -10.21 9.51 5.58
C GLY A 22 -11.54 9.02 5.05
N CYS A 23 -11.66 7.70 4.83
CA CYS A 23 -12.89 7.07 4.34
C CYS A 23 -13.74 6.57 5.50
N LYS A 24 -15.05 6.67 5.37
CA LYS A 24 -16.00 6.17 6.39
C LYS A 24 -16.24 4.67 6.24
N ASN A 25 -16.12 4.14 5.02
CA ASN A 25 -16.42 2.74 4.71
C ASN A 25 -15.72 2.33 3.41
N MET A 26 -15.85 1.03 3.09
CA MET A 26 -15.26 0.46 1.87
C MET A 26 -15.80 1.11 0.60
N ASP A 27 -17.08 1.47 0.55
CA ASP A 27 -17.65 2.09 -0.64
C ASP A 27 -16.96 3.40 -0.99
N GLU A 28 -16.66 4.23 0.02
CA GLU A 28 -15.91 5.46 -0.19
C GLU A 28 -14.48 5.20 -0.68
N LEU A 29 -13.81 4.19 -0.10
CA LEU A 29 -12.46 3.81 -0.52
C LEU A 29 -12.46 3.37 -1.98
N LEU A 30 -13.38 2.50 -2.36
CA LEU A 30 -13.47 1.99 -3.72
C LEU A 30 -13.86 3.08 -4.72
N ALA A 31 -14.70 4.03 -4.28
CA ALA A 31 -15.15 5.12 -5.15
C ALA A 31 -13.98 6.02 -5.58
N TYR A 32 -13.17 6.52 -4.63
CA TYR A 32 -12.11 7.46 -5.01
C TYR A 32 -10.89 6.77 -5.62
N THR A 33 -10.67 5.48 -5.34
CA THR A 33 -9.57 4.72 -5.93
C THR A 33 -9.93 4.05 -7.25
N GLY A 34 -11.22 4.04 -7.61
CA GLY A 34 -11.67 3.28 -8.77
C GLY A 34 -11.42 1.80 -8.62
N LYS A 35 -11.42 1.29 -7.39
CA LYS A 35 -11.15 -0.10 -7.00
C LYS A 35 -9.70 -0.54 -7.22
N SER A 36 -8.80 0.35 -7.64
CA SER A 36 -7.43 0.01 -8.00
C SER A 36 -6.45 0.48 -6.92
N PHE A 37 -5.60 -0.44 -6.45
CA PHE A 37 -4.60 -0.14 -5.43
C PHE A 37 -3.63 0.96 -5.87
N ARG A 38 -3.24 0.99 -7.16
CA ARG A 38 -2.31 2.01 -7.67
C ARG A 38 -2.81 3.43 -7.42
N ASN A 39 -4.12 3.61 -7.35
CA ASN A 39 -4.70 4.94 -7.14
C ASN A 39 -4.63 5.43 -5.70
N LEU A 40 -4.14 4.59 -4.77
CA LEU A 40 -3.71 5.04 -3.45
C LEU A 40 -2.33 5.71 -3.50
N ILE A 41 -1.54 5.46 -4.54
CA ILE A 41 -0.19 5.99 -4.69
C ILE A 41 -0.26 7.32 -5.42
N ARG A 42 0.51 8.32 -4.96
CA ARG A 42 0.59 9.60 -5.66
C ARG A 42 0.95 9.38 -7.13
N ARG A 43 0.26 10.06 -8.01
CA ARG A 43 0.28 9.76 -9.44
C ARG A 43 1.68 9.69 -10.05
N ASP A 44 2.55 10.61 -9.68
CA ASP A 44 3.92 10.66 -10.19
C ASP A 44 4.82 9.54 -9.65
N GLU A 45 4.35 8.82 -8.62
CA GLU A 45 5.09 7.71 -8.03
C GLU A 45 4.54 6.33 -8.43
N GLN A 46 3.38 6.27 -9.10
CA GLN A 46 2.69 5.00 -9.38
C GLN A 46 3.56 4.02 -10.17
N GLU A 47 4.15 4.48 -11.25
CA GLU A 47 4.92 3.60 -12.13
C GLU A 47 6.17 3.07 -11.44
N SER A 48 6.94 3.93 -10.81
CA SER A 48 8.18 3.53 -10.13
C SER A 48 7.90 2.62 -8.94
N CYS A 49 6.85 2.90 -8.19
CA CYS A 49 6.44 2.11 -7.04
C CYS A 49 6.01 0.69 -7.46
N GLN A 50 5.16 0.58 -8.46
CA GLN A 50 4.71 -0.71 -8.96
C GLN A 50 5.86 -1.52 -9.55
N LYS A 51 6.75 -0.86 -10.28
CA LYS A 51 7.94 -1.51 -10.82
C LYS A 51 8.83 -2.07 -9.71
N SER A 52 9.01 -1.31 -8.63
CA SER A 52 9.78 -1.76 -7.46
C SER A 52 9.13 -2.98 -6.79
N ILE A 53 7.83 -2.93 -6.54
CA ILE A 53 7.09 -4.04 -5.92
C ILE A 53 7.26 -5.31 -6.75
N TRP A 54 6.96 -5.24 -8.04
CA TRP A 54 7.04 -6.42 -8.90
C TRP A 54 8.48 -6.91 -9.12
N SER A 55 9.45 -6.02 -9.11
CA SER A 55 10.86 -6.40 -9.18
C SER A 55 11.26 -7.27 -7.98
N GLN A 56 10.78 -6.93 -6.79
CA GLN A 56 11.04 -7.72 -5.59
C GLN A 56 10.40 -9.11 -5.68
N ILE A 57 9.16 -9.19 -6.14
CA ILE A 57 8.43 -10.44 -6.28
C ILE A 57 9.03 -11.30 -7.40
N ASP A 58 9.31 -10.72 -8.55
CA ASP A 58 9.91 -11.43 -9.68
C ASP A 58 11.33 -11.90 -9.35
N GLY A 59 12.01 -11.25 -8.43
CA GLY A 59 13.31 -11.66 -7.91
C GLY A 59 13.26 -12.81 -6.91
N GLY A 60 12.08 -13.36 -6.64
CA GLY A 60 11.90 -14.52 -5.77
C GLY A 60 11.50 -14.22 -4.33
N ASN A 61 11.28 -12.96 -3.98
CA ASN A 61 10.82 -12.58 -2.64
C ASN A 61 9.31 -12.78 -2.52
N VAL A 62 8.85 -13.21 -1.35
CA VAL A 62 7.42 -13.27 -1.02
C VAL A 62 6.93 -12.00 -0.36
N ASN A 63 7.86 -11.18 0.13
CA ASN A 63 7.57 -9.88 0.74
C ASN A 63 8.09 -8.76 -0.15
N ASP A 64 7.36 -7.66 -0.19
CA ASP A 64 7.84 -6.43 -0.82
C ASP A 64 7.73 -5.26 0.15
N TYR A 65 8.58 -4.25 -0.06
CA TYR A 65 8.63 -3.05 0.77
C TYR A 65 8.69 -1.85 -0.17
N SER A 66 7.86 -0.86 0.11
CA SER A 66 7.80 0.35 -0.70
C SER A 66 7.47 1.56 0.16
N PHE A 67 8.13 2.68 -0.12
CA PHE A 67 7.78 3.98 0.46
C PHE A 67 7.09 4.80 -0.62
N PHE A 68 5.94 5.39 -0.28
CA PHE A 68 5.28 6.28 -1.22
C PHE A 68 4.41 7.30 -0.47
N HIS A 69 3.95 8.29 -1.21
CA HIS A 69 2.97 9.24 -0.72
C HIS A 69 1.58 8.69 -1.04
N MET A 70 0.83 8.35 0.02
CA MET A 70 -0.51 7.80 -0.14
C MET A 70 -1.52 8.94 -0.27
N ARG A 71 -2.35 8.85 -1.30
CA ARG A 71 -3.41 9.83 -1.55
C ARG A 71 -4.60 9.54 -0.63
N LYS A 72 -5.03 10.55 0.10
CA LYS A 72 -6.23 10.48 0.94
C LYS A 72 -7.47 10.87 0.12
N ALA A 73 -8.64 10.54 0.64
CA ALA A 73 -9.91 10.85 -0.04
C ALA A 73 -10.13 12.35 -0.25
N ASP A 74 -9.55 13.21 0.59
CA ASP A 74 -9.63 14.67 0.46
C ASP A 74 -8.59 15.25 -0.51
N GLY A 75 -7.79 14.41 -1.15
CA GLY A 75 -6.77 14.84 -2.09
C GLY A 75 -5.42 15.19 -1.47
N THR A 76 -5.30 15.17 -0.15
CA THR A 76 -4.01 15.37 0.51
C THR A 76 -3.21 14.07 0.54
N TYR A 77 -1.94 14.14 0.95
CA TYR A 77 -1.03 13.01 0.95
C TYR A 77 -0.42 12.79 2.32
N ILE A 78 -0.16 11.52 2.64
CA ILE A 78 0.66 11.14 3.79
C ILE A 78 1.76 10.19 3.32
N SER A 79 2.94 10.29 3.94
CA SER A 79 4.04 9.38 3.65
C SER A 79 3.83 8.08 4.39
N VAL A 80 3.92 6.96 3.68
CA VAL A 80 3.67 5.63 4.24
C VAL A 80 4.78 4.65 3.87
N LEU A 81 4.94 3.64 4.71
CA LEU A 81 5.66 2.41 4.39
C LEU A 81 4.63 1.33 4.09
N ASP A 82 4.78 0.71 2.94
CA ASP A 82 3.97 -0.42 2.49
C ASP A 82 4.80 -1.69 2.62
N HIS A 83 4.32 -2.62 3.43
CA HIS A 83 4.86 -3.97 3.50
C HIS A 83 3.82 -4.92 2.94
N GLY A 84 4.09 -5.48 1.78
CA GLY A 84 3.21 -6.44 1.12
C GLY A 84 3.76 -7.85 1.22
N ARG A 85 2.87 -8.81 1.22
CA ARG A 85 3.20 -10.23 1.12
C ARG A 85 2.29 -10.88 0.09
N ILE A 86 2.91 -11.53 -0.90
CA ILE A 86 2.14 -12.25 -1.92
C ILE A 86 1.80 -13.64 -1.41
N VAL A 87 0.53 -14.02 -1.55
CA VAL A 87 0.01 -15.33 -1.11
C VAL A 87 -0.99 -15.85 -2.12
N ASP A 88 -1.16 -17.18 -2.15
CA ASP A 88 -2.22 -17.82 -2.92
C ASP A 88 -3.47 -17.91 -2.05
N SER A 89 -4.54 -17.24 -2.48
CA SER A 89 -5.83 -17.27 -1.82
C SER A 89 -6.71 -18.34 -2.44
N VAL A 90 -7.41 -19.10 -1.61
CA VAL A 90 -8.32 -20.16 -2.07
C VAL A 90 -9.41 -19.62 -3.00
N HIS A 91 -9.91 -18.42 -2.73
CA HIS A 91 -11.05 -17.85 -3.46
C HIS A 91 -10.67 -16.80 -4.50
N ASN A 92 -9.49 -16.17 -4.37
CA ASN A 92 -9.15 -15.00 -5.17
C ASN A 92 -7.87 -15.15 -5.99
N GLY A 93 -7.25 -16.35 -5.99
CA GLY A 93 -5.96 -16.54 -6.64
C GLY A 93 -4.84 -15.84 -5.88
N ARG A 94 -3.83 -15.34 -6.60
CA ARG A 94 -2.74 -14.61 -5.96
C ARG A 94 -3.19 -13.23 -5.52
N VAL A 95 -2.87 -12.90 -4.27
CA VAL A 95 -3.20 -11.60 -3.69
C VAL A 95 -2.01 -11.07 -2.91
N PHE A 96 -1.97 -9.75 -2.73
CA PHE A 96 -1.09 -9.11 -1.75
C PHE A 96 -1.89 -8.84 -0.48
N TYR A 97 -1.38 -9.34 0.64
CA TYR A 97 -1.75 -8.83 1.95
C TYR A 97 -0.80 -7.69 2.27
N VAL A 98 -1.34 -6.54 2.63
CA VAL A 98 -0.55 -5.32 2.75
C VAL A 98 -0.76 -4.69 4.11
N MET A 99 0.36 -4.30 4.73
CA MET A 99 0.35 -3.49 5.93
C MET A 99 0.86 -2.10 5.54
N ILE A 100 0.05 -1.08 5.74
CA ILE A 100 0.42 0.31 5.44
C ILE A 100 0.60 1.05 6.75
N MET A 101 1.77 1.65 6.94
CA MET A 101 2.14 2.35 8.15
C MET A 101 2.43 3.82 7.85
N ASP A 102 1.82 4.70 8.64
CA ASP A 102 2.09 6.14 8.59
C ASP A 102 3.51 6.39 9.10
N LEU A 103 4.38 6.99 8.27
CA LEU A 103 5.78 7.23 8.63
C LEU A 103 5.92 8.20 9.80
N LYS A 104 5.03 9.17 9.95
CA LYS A 104 5.07 10.09 11.10
C LYS A 104 4.84 9.35 12.41
N SER A 105 3.91 8.40 12.42
CA SER A 105 3.67 7.56 13.60
C SER A 105 4.85 6.65 13.89
N LEU A 106 5.46 6.08 12.85
CA LEU A 106 6.66 5.25 13.01
C LEU A 106 7.82 6.05 13.59
N GLN A 107 8.07 7.25 13.09
CA GLN A 107 9.13 8.12 13.61
C GLN A 107 8.88 8.52 15.05
N ARG A 108 7.63 8.79 15.42
CA ARG A 108 7.26 9.16 16.78
C ARG A 108 7.56 8.04 17.78
N HIS A 109 7.32 6.79 17.37
CA HIS A 109 7.45 5.64 18.27
C HIS A 109 8.81 4.92 18.16
N TYR A 110 9.48 5.03 17.01
CA TYR A 110 10.70 4.29 16.69
C TYR A 110 11.78 5.16 16.04
N GLY A 111 11.77 6.46 16.29
CA GLY A 111 12.65 7.42 15.61
C GLY A 111 14.12 7.03 15.62
N ASP A 112 14.66 6.63 16.76
CA ASP A 112 16.07 6.24 16.89
C ASP A 112 16.37 5.00 16.03
N CYS A 113 15.46 4.05 15.98
CA CYS A 113 15.62 2.84 15.17
C CYS A 113 15.58 3.18 13.68
N LEU A 114 14.69 4.07 13.26
CA LEU A 114 14.61 4.51 11.86
C LEU A 114 15.86 5.28 11.44
N GLU A 115 16.41 6.11 12.28
CA GLU A 115 17.67 6.81 12.00
C GLU A 115 18.82 5.84 11.77
N LEU A 116 18.87 4.76 12.56
CA LEU A 116 19.88 3.73 12.38
C LEU A 116 19.73 3.00 11.05
N VAL A 117 18.51 2.77 10.61
CA VAL A 117 18.23 2.10 9.33
C VAL A 117 18.58 3.00 8.14
N GLU A 118 18.31 4.30 8.23
CA GLU A 118 18.58 5.26 7.17
C GLU A 118 20.08 5.54 6.97
N LYS A 119 20.88 5.26 7.98
CA LYS A 119 22.34 5.45 7.92
C LYS A 119 23.02 4.21 7.32
#